data_4e9d6da3e372e2ca2d370337f489640d
#
_entry.id   4e9d6da3e372e2ca2d370337f489640d
#
_cell.length_a   1.000
_cell.length_b   1.000
_cell.length_c   1.000
_cell.angle_alpha   90.00
_cell.angle_beta   90.00
_cell.angle_gamma   90.00
#
_symmetry.space_group_name_H-M   'P 1'
#
loop_
_entity.id
_entity.type
_entity.pdbx_description
1 polymer ?
#
loop_
_entity_poly.entity_id
_entity_poly.type
_entity_poly.pdbx_seq_one_letter_code
_entity_poly.pdbx_strand_id
1 'polypeptide(L)'
;MTELATVLDRFAFAYLATIAEQRRTHIVAVRPVLVGNTFRIAEPGRTTCRNLGQQPAVTLVWPPSDAEHYSLIVDGIGRLDGHDLIVAPTRAVLHRPAPAAPTDTPTACRSDCIELPVAKDG
;
A
#
# COMPACT_ATOMS: atom_id res chain seq x y z
N MET A 1 -17.75 -2.35 6.48
CA MET A 1 -17.25 -1.69 5.46
C MET A 1 -16.54 -2.59 4.56
N THR A 2 -17.02 -2.71 3.44
CA THR A 2 -16.53 -3.71 2.53
C THR A 2 -15.76 -3.11 1.40
N GLU A 3 -15.52 -1.82 1.45
CA GLU A 3 -14.99 -1.18 0.28
C GLU A 3 -13.58 -1.60 -0.05
N LEU A 4 -12.72 -1.73 0.96
CA LEU A 4 -11.35 -2.15 0.70
C LEU A 4 -11.32 -3.56 0.12
N ALA A 5 -12.08 -4.48 0.68
CA ALA A 5 -12.12 -5.84 0.17
C ALA A 5 -12.64 -5.90 -1.26
N THR A 6 -13.64 -5.07 -1.59
CA THR A 6 -14.17 -5.04 -2.94
C THR A 6 -13.17 -4.48 -3.92
N VAL A 7 -12.47 -3.41 -3.52
CA VAL A 7 -11.48 -2.79 -4.39
C VAL A 7 -10.34 -3.76 -4.69
N LEU A 8 -9.93 -4.56 -3.71
CA LEU A 8 -8.81 -5.48 -3.89
C LEU A 8 -9.05 -6.48 -5.02
N ASP A 9 -10.29 -6.80 -5.31
CA ASP A 9 -10.58 -7.75 -6.39
C ASP A 9 -10.13 -7.26 -7.75
N ARG A 10 -9.85 -5.98 -7.89
CA ARG A 10 -9.42 -5.41 -9.17
C ARG A 10 -7.93 -5.57 -9.41
N PHE A 11 -7.19 -6.02 -8.43
CA PHE A 11 -5.73 -6.00 -8.50
C PHE A 11 -5.15 -7.39 -8.39
N ALA A 12 -3.99 -7.58 -9.02
CA ALA A 12 -3.34 -8.89 -9.06
C ALA A 12 -2.30 -9.05 -7.95
N PHE A 13 -1.59 -7.99 -7.63
CA PHE A 13 -0.51 -8.07 -6.65
C PHE A 13 -0.18 -6.68 -6.17
N ALA A 14 0.69 -6.58 -5.18
CA ALA A 14 1.12 -5.30 -4.64
C ALA A 14 2.64 -5.24 -4.58
N TYR A 15 3.16 -4.03 -4.51
CA TYR A 15 4.53 -3.79 -4.12
C TYR A 15 4.53 -3.40 -2.65
N LEU A 16 5.45 -3.99 -1.91
CA LEU A 16 5.63 -3.67 -0.50
C LEU A 16 6.87 -2.81 -0.36
N ALA A 17 6.72 -1.63 0.21
CA ALA A 17 7.82 -0.72 0.46
C ALA A 17 8.13 -0.70 1.95
N THR A 18 9.38 -0.94 2.30
CA THR A 18 9.88 -0.83 3.67
C THR A 18 11.09 0.08 3.64
N ILE A 19 11.49 0.55 4.82
CA ILE A 19 12.59 1.49 4.94
C ILE A 19 13.79 0.77 5.52
N ALA A 20 14.85 0.75 4.74
CA ALA A 20 16.11 0.13 5.17
C ALA A 20 16.93 1.12 5.99
N GLU A 21 18.02 0.64 6.54
CA GLU A 21 19.01 1.51 7.15
C GLU A 21 19.40 2.58 6.17
N GLN A 22 19.77 3.73 6.65
CA GLN A 22 20.16 4.86 5.81
C GLN A 22 18.97 5.42 5.03
N ARG A 23 17.77 5.09 5.45
CA ARG A 23 16.54 5.64 4.87
C ARG A 23 16.32 5.30 3.40
N ARG A 24 16.88 4.19 2.97
CA ARG A 24 16.63 3.74 1.60
C ARG A 24 15.35 2.96 1.57
N THR A 25 14.59 3.13 0.50
CA THR A 25 13.36 2.38 0.31
C THR A 25 13.68 1.04 -0.34
N HIS A 26 13.13 -0.01 0.21
CA HIS A 26 13.25 -1.36 -0.33
C HIS A 26 11.88 -1.79 -0.81
N ILE A 27 11.77 -2.22 -2.07
CA ILE A 27 10.49 -2.54 -2.68
C ILE A 27 10.53 -3.94 -3.25
N VAL A 28 9.53 -4.75 -2.92
CA VAL A 28 9.39 -6.10 -3.44
C VAL A 28 7.94 -6.36 -3.83
N ALA A 29 7.72 -7.22 -4.80
CA ALA A 29 6.38 -7.63 -5.19
C ALA A 29 5.87 -8.69 -4.23
N VAL A 30 4.64 -8.56 -3.79
CA VAL A 30 4.03 -9.47 -2.83
C VAL A 30 2.56 -9.70 -3.19
N ARG A 31 1.96 -10.68 -2.56
CA ARG A 31 0.52 -10.96 -2.74
C ARG A 31 -0.15 -10.95 -1.38
N PRO A 32 -0.51 -9.77 -0.90
CA PRO A 32 -1.14 -9.69 0.42
C PRO A 32 -2.54 -10.26 0.38
N VAL A 33 -2.94 -10.87 1.49
CA VAL A 33 -4.29 -11.38 1.66
C VAL A 33 -4.92 -10.62 2.80
N LEU A 34 -6.11 -10.08 2.57
CA LEU A 34 -6.83 -9.36 3.60
C LEU A 34 -7.53 -10.38 4.49
N VAL A 35 -7.17 -10.38 5.77
CA VAL A 35 -7.76 -11.26 6.75
C VAL A 35 -8.32 -10.37 7.85
N GLY A 36 -9.63 -10.27 7.91
CA GLY A 36 -10.25 -9.31 8.81
C GLY A 36 -9.86 -7.90 8.42
N ASN A 37 -9.20 -7.21 9.32
CA ASN A 37 -8.79 -5.83 9.11
C ASN A 37 -7.31 -5.68 8.83
N THR A 38 -6.59 -6.78 8.63
CA THR A 38 -5.15 -6.71 8.41
C THR A 38 -4.78 -7.45 7.13
N PHE A 39 -3.63 -7.12 6.58
CA PHE A 39 -3.08 -7.87 5.46
C PHE A 39 -2.03 -8.84 5.96
N ARG A 40 -2.06 -10.06 5.42
CA ARG A 40 -1.05 -11.05 5.72
C ARG A 40 -0.23 -11.31 4.46
N ILE A 41 1.08 -11.29 4.59
CA ILE A 41 2.01 -11.52 3.51
C ILE A 41 2.92 -12.68 3.92
N ALA A 42 2.87 -13.77 3.17
CA ALA A 42 3.66 -14.95 3.49
C ALA A 42 5.11 -14.73 3.10
N GLU A 43 6.00 -14.99 4.02
CA GLU A 43 7.44 -15.03 3.78
C GLU A 43 7.95 -13.86 2.93
N PRO A 44 7.91 -12.66 3.46
CA PRO A 44 8.24 -11.47 2.67
C PRO A 44 9.73 -11.32 2.35
N GLY A 45 10.57 -12.17 2.90
CA GLY A 45 11.99 -12.13 2.61
C GLY A 45 12.81 -11.55 3.76
N ARG A 46 14.09 -11.87 3.73
CA ARG A 46 14.99 -11.57 4.84
C ARG A 46 15.20 -10.06 5.00
N THR A 47 15.39 -9.36 3.89
CA THR A 47 15.63 -7.92 3.95
C THR A 47 14.41 -7.18 4.49
N THR A 48 13.22 -7.58 4.07
CA THR A 48 11.99 -7.00 4.58
C THR A 48 11.89 -7.21 6.08
N CYS A 49 12.16 -8.43 6.54
CA CYS A 49 12.08 -8.71 7.97
C CYS A 49 13.07 -7.86 8.77
N ARG A 50 14.27 -7.69 8.25
CA ARG A 50 15.26 -6.87 8.93
C ARG A 50 14.82 -5.41 8.99
N ASN A 51 14.26 -4.90 7.89
CA ASN A 51 13.82 -3.51 7.85
C ASN A 51 12.69 -3.26 8.83
N LEU A 52 11.77 -4.23 8.98
CA LEU A 52 10.68 -4.08 9.92
C LEU A 52 11.15 -4.00 11.37
N GLY A 53 12.25 -4.62 11.69
CA GLY A 53 12.78 -4.56 13.04
C GLY A 53 13.26 -3.17 13.40
N GLN A 54 13.59 -2.35 12.41
CA GLN A 54 14.08 -1.00 12.64
C GLN A 54 13.02 0.05 12.36
N GLN A 55 12.16 -0.19 11.38
CA GLN A 55 11.11 0.76 11.04
C GLN A 55 9.86 -0.03 10.65
N PRO A 56 8.85 -0.06 11.51
CA PRO A 56 7.65 -0.85 11.24
C PRO A 56 6.69 -0.20 10.26
N ALA A 57 6.87 1.05 9.91
CA ALA A 57 6.00 1.70 8.93
C ALA A 57 6.23 1.10 7.56
N VAL A 58 5.16 0.72 6.89
CA VAL A 58 5.23 0.11 5.56
C VAL A 58 4.17 0.71 4.66
N THR A 59 4.34 0.54 3.36
CA THR A 59 3.34 0.94 2.37
C THR A 59 3.17 -0.19 1.37
N LEU A 60 1.92 -0.47 1.04
CA LEU A 60 1.57 -1.40 -0.01
C LEU A 60 0.96 -0.63 -1.16
N VAL A 61 1.38 -0.94 -2.38
CA VAL A 61 0.85 -0.28 -3.57
C VAL A 61 0.42 -1.36 -4.55
N TRP A 62 -0.86 -1.37 -4.88
CA TRP A 62 -1.39 -2.24 -5.92
C TRP A 62 -1.48 -1.41 -7.19
N PRO A 63 -0.65 -1.72 -8.20
CA PRO A 63 -0.66 -0.92 -9.43
C PRO A 63 -1.85 -1.30 -10.33
N PRO A 64 -2.38 -0.35 -11.07
CA PRO A 64 -3.46 -0.65 -12.01
C PRO A 64 -2.88 -1.20 -13.30
N SER A 65 -3.79 -1.59 -14.20
CA SER A 65 -3.37 -2.09 -15.52
C SER A 65 -2.82 -0.98 -16.40
N ASP A 66 -3.22 0.26 -16.17
CA ASP A 66 -2.71 1.39 -16.94
C ASP A 66 -2.87 2.68 -16.14
N ALA A 67 -2.32 3.77 -16.67
CA ALA A 67 -2.25 5.01 -15.93
C ALA A 67 -3.59 5.72 -15.80
N GLU A 68 -4.62 5.28 -16.50
CA GLU A 68 -5.93 5.90 -16.37
C GLU A 68 -6.74 5.31 -15.23
N HIS A 69 -6.30 4.22 -14.68
CA HIS A 69 -6.98 3.59 -13.56
C HIS A 69 -6.27 3.91 -12.26
N TYR A 70 -6.96 3.68 -11.17
CA TYR A 70 -6.43 4.01 -9.86
C TYR A 70 -5.43 2.97 -9.38
N SER A 71 -4.38 3.42 -8.71
CA SER A 71 -3.57 2.57 -7.86
C SER A 71 -4.20 2.54 -6.48
N LEU A 72 -4.09 1.43 -5.78
CA LEU A 72 -4.48 1.39 -4.38
C LEU A 72 -3.22 1.50 -3.54
N ILE A 73 -3.19 2.44 -2.62
CA ILE A 73 -2.05 2.66 -1.74
C ILE A 73 -2.54 2.52 -0.31
N VAL A 74 -1.88 1.64 0.45
CA VAL A 74 -2.22 1.41 1.85
C VAL A 74 -0.97 1.61 2.68
N ASP A 75 -1.02 2.58 3.58
CA ASP A 75 0.02 2.75 4.59
C ASP A 75 -0.37 1.96 5.81
N GLY A 76 0.60 1.43 6.51
CA GLY A 76 0.30 0.64 7.69
C GLY A 76 1.50 0.40 8.55
N ILE A 77 1.26 -0.34 9.63
CA ILE A 77 2.30 -0.75 10.55
C ILE A 77 2.45 -2.25 10.43
N GLY A 78 3.68 -2.69 10.21
CA GLY A 78 3.98 -4.09 10.02
C GLY A 78 4.54 -4.74 11.27
N ARG A 79 4.23 -6.00 11.44
CA ARG A 79 4.83 -6.82 12.48
C ARG A 79 4.97 -8.23 11.95
N LEU A 80 5.88 -8.98 12.52
CA LEU A 80 6.08 -10.35 12.09
C LEU A 80 5.29 -11.30 12.98
N ASP A 81 4.71 -12.31 12.36
CA ASP A 81 4.02 -13.38 13.03
C ASP A 81 4.63 -14.66 12.46
N GLY A 82 5.60 -15.22 13.16
CA GLY A 82 6.38 -16.32 12.61
C GLY A 82 7.18 -15.82 11.41
N HIS A 83 6.98 -16.43 10.27
CA HIS A 83 7.66 -16.02 9.05
C HIS A 83 6.82 -15.09 8.17
N ASP A 84 5.63 -14.74 8.62
CA ASP A 84 4.72 -13.90 7.85
C ASP A 84 4.73 -12.49 8.35
N LEU A 85 4.40 -11.57 7.47
CA LEU A 85 4.24 -10.17 7.82
C LEU A 85 2.76 -9.87 7.95
N ILE A 86 2.39 -9.21 9.03
CA ILE A 86 1.04 -8.72 9.23
C ILE A 86 1.09 -7.20 9.15
N VAL A 87 0.26 -6.62 8.30
CA VAL A 87 0.19 -5.16 8.15
C VAL A 87 -1.16 -4.69 8.64
N ALA A 88 -1.15 -3.80 9.62
CA ALA A 88 -2.36 -3.14 10.11
C ALA A 88 -2.49 -1.82 9.38
N PRO A 89 -3.50 -1.65 8.51
CA PRO A 89 -3.62 -0.43 7.73
C PRO A 89 -3.91 0.77 8.60
N THR A 90 -3.27 1.88 8.30
CA THR A 90 -3.55 3.15 8.95
C THR A 90 -4.19 4.13 7.97
N ARG A 91 -4.03 3.91 6.68
CA ARG A 91 -4.62 4.77 5.67
C ARG A 91 -4.69 4.01 4.35
N ALA A 92 -5.78 4.16 3.63
CA ALA A 92 -5.92 3.56 2.30
C ALA A 92 -6.48 4.61 1.36
N VAL A 93 -5.93 4.69 0.15
CA VAL A 93 -6.34 5.68 -0.82
C VAL A 93 -6.24 5.09 -2.21
N LEU A 94 -7.21 5.42 -3.05
CA LEU A 94 -7.11 5.19 -4.48
C LEU A 94 -6.55 6.46 -5.11
N HIS A 95 -5.54 6.30 -5.91
CA HIS A 95 -4.81 7.43 -6.48
C HIS A 95 -4.54 7.22 -7.95
N ARG A 96 -4.69 8.26 -8.74
CA ARG A 96 -4.23 8.24 -10.13
C ARG A 96 -3.81 9.66 -10.51
N PRO A 97 -2.97 9.81 -11.53
CA PRO A 97 -2.62 11.14 -12.00
C PRO A 97 -3.87 11.81 -12.56
N ALA A 98 -4.02 13.09 -12.33
CA ALA A 98 -5.12 13.81 -12.91
C ALA A 98 -4.94 13.88 -14.42
N PRO A 99 -6.02 13.83 -15.19
CA PRO A 99 -5.88 13.94 -16.64
C PRO A 99 -5.30 15.31 -16.98
N ALA A 100 -4.55 15.38 -18.04
CA ALA A 100 -3.95 16.62 -18.46
C ALA A 100 -5.07 17.60 -18.81
N ALA A 101 -5.09 18.73 -18.13
CA ALA A 101 -6.07 19.76 -18.41
C ALA A 101 -5.52 20.69 -19.44
N PRO A 102 -6.34 21.10 -20.36
CA PRO A 102 -5.85 21.99 -21.40
C PRO A 102 -5.55 23.38 -20.89
N THR A 103 -5.99 23.78 -19.81
CA THR A 103 -5.67 25.08 -19.36
C THR A 103 -4.67 24.95 -18.35
N ASP A 104 -3.80 25.49 -18.36
CA ASP A 104 -2.80 25.63 -17.59
C ASP A 104 -3.01 26.23 -16.34
N THR A 105 -3.65 25.69 -15.50
CA THR A 105 -3.62 26.03 -14.15
C THR A 105 -2.35 25.51 -13.57
N PRO A 106 -1.57 26.33 -13.06
CA PRO A 106 -0.27 25.95 -12.61
C PRO A 106 -0.32 25.25 -11.27
N THR A 107 -1.11 24.35 -11.02
CA THR A 107 -1.06 23.63 -9.78
C THR A 107 -0.18 22.47 -9.97
N ALA A 108 0.85 22.41 -9.20
CA ALA A 108 1.84 21.40 -9.33
C ALA A 108 1.32 20.04 -8.94
N CYS A 109 0.38 19.93 -8.05
CA CYS A 109 -0.08 18.63 -7.60
C CYS A 109 -1.43 18.33 -8.16
N ARG A 110 -1.44 17.73 -9.31
CA ARG A 110 -2.67 17.29 -9.87
C ARG A 110 -2.81 15.83 -9.68
N SER A 111 -3.56 15.43 -8.72
CA SER A 111 -3.85 14.04 -8.52
C SER A 111 -5.31 13.88 -8.15
N ASP A 112 -5.81 12.70 -8.41
CA ASP A 112 -7.18 12.36 -8.12
C ASP A 112 -7.11 11.28 -7.05
N CYS A 113 -7.49 11.60 -5.83
CA CYS A 113 -7.37 10.71 -4.69
C CYS A 113 -8.72 10.48 -4.04
N ILE A 114 -9.00 9.23 -3.75
CA ILE A 114 -10.22 8.86 -3.03
C ILE A 114 -9.78 8.07 -1.81
N GLU A 115 -10.04 8.61 -0.64
CA GLU A 115 -9.66 7.93 0.59
C GLU A 115 -10.68 6.86 0.94
N LEU A 116 -10.19 5.70 1.32
CA LEU A 116 -11.04 4.58 1.72
C LEU A 116 -10.98 4.45 3.23
N PRO A 117 -12.08 4.02 3.83
CA PRO A 117 -12.07 3.81 5.29
C PRO A 117 -11.20 2.61 5.65
N VAL A 118 -10.46 2.73 6.72
CA VAL A 118 -9.75 1.61 7.31
C VAL A 118 -10.24 1.43 8.72
N ALA A 119 -10.31 0.18 9.14
CA ALA A 119 -10.75 -0.11 10.48
C ALA A 119 -9.63 0.25 11.44
N LYS A 120 -9.97 1.04 12.44
CA LYS A 120 -9.03 1.33 13.44
C LYS A 120 -9.23 0.37 14.53
N ASP A 121 -8.47 -0.64 14.55
CA ASP A 121 -8.56 -1.50 15.58
C ASP A 121 -7.78 -1.03 16.64
N GLY A 122 -8.33 -0.72 17.59
CA GLY A 122 -7.66 -0.27 18.76
C GLY A 122 -6.62 -1.19 19.26
#